data_d8fed990d7ad4f9a00a7859d1d2b672c
#
_entry.id   d8fed990d7ad4f9a00a7859d1d2b672c
#
_cell.length_a   1.000
_cell.length_b   1.000
_cell.length_c   1.000
_cell.angle_alpha   90.00
_cell.angle_beta   90.00
_cell.angle_gamma   90.00
#
_symmetry.space_group_name_H-M   'P 1'
#
loop_
_entity.id
_entity.type
_entity.pdbx_description
1 polymer ?
#
loop_
_entity_poly.entity_id
_entity_poly.type
_entity_poly.pdbx_seq_one_letter_code
_entity_poly.pdbx_strand_id
1 'polypeptide(L)'
;MIGLILRLYPPRYRQDLGEEILAVYRLTAADASRTGRFREAADIAAHAVRMRLGLSSATAAGRLLASAAPYAVGAAAAGCGVHVTRWYAGVVASPSPAHLSLLSADTWTALLLASALVVVGAITALTGRWHGGVIAVVAGLSGLAAATVVSGAAFGDPVITPAMALLTALIVLACPPDLRPGPRACAAAGATAAVAWLPLVAVQAHVLPFSTDYGLWPLLVLAATGLVLALRSKSPGLKEAAAMTVACPPFLAYAYTGGWDMSLPVLAIGAAVPLTGAMAAYAYHLVQRGRGRAERAGLR
;
A
#
# COMPACT_ATOMS: atom_id res chain seq x y z
N MET A 1 -24.81 -9.68 20.14
CA MET A 1 -23.64 -9.42 19.28
C MET A 1 -23.41 -7.91 19.08
N ILE A 2 -24.36 -7.13 18.59
CA ILE A 2 -24.18 -5.70 18.32
C ILE A 2 -23.78 -4.87 19.54
N GLY A 3 -24.32 -5.15 20.72
CA GLY A 3 -23.96 -4.45 21.95
C GLY A 3 -22.48 -4.57 22.35
N LEU A 4 -21.81 -5.66 21.97
CA LEU A 4 -20.36 -5.80 22.14
C LEU A 4 -19.60 -4.95 21.12
N ILE A 5 -20.09 -4.86 19.88
CA ILE A 5 -19.48 -4.06 18.82
C ILE A 5 -19.58 -2.58 19.16
N LEU A 6 -20.69 -2.11 19.75
CA LEU A 6 -20.84 -0.73 20.17
C LEU A 6 -19.82 -0.32 21.26
N ARG A 7 -19.30 -1.25 22.06
CA ARG A 7 -18.21 -0.98 23.02
C ARG A 7 -16.89 -0.62 22.35
N LEU A 8 -16.73 -0.92 21.06
CA LEU A 8 -15.56 -0.53 20.29
C LEU A 8 -15.52 0.98 19.96
N TYR A 9 -16.66 1.66 20.00
CA TYR A 9 -16.70 3.10 19.80
C TYR A 9 -16.09 3.87 20.98
N PRO A 10 -15.50 5.06 20.74
CA PRO A 10 -15.09 5.98 21.80
C PRO A 10 -16.27 6.29 22.74
N PRO A 11 -16.03 6.43 24.07
CA PRO A 11 -17.11 6.60 25.03
C PRO A 11 -18.07 7.76 24.71
N ARG A 12 -17.53 8.92 24.32
CA ARG A 12 -18.35 10.10 23.94
C ARG A 12 -19.23 9.81 22.73
N TYR A 13 -18.65 9.27 21.67
CA TYR A 13 -19.39 8.95 20.44
C TYR A 13 -20.52 7.93 20.70
N ARG A 14 -20.27 6.95 21.56
CA ARG A 14 -21.28 5.96 21.97
C ARG A 14 -22.41 6.57 22.79
N GLN A 15 -22.12 7.55 23.64
CA GLN A 15 -23.15 8.27 24.43
C GLN A 15 -24.05 9.09 23.52
N ASP A 16 -23.46 9.75 22.50
CA ASP A 16 -24.21 10.68 21.63
C ASP A 16 -25.01 9.92 20.54
N LEU A 17 -24.44 8.86 19.94
CA LEU A 17 -24.98 8.22 18.75
C LEU A 17 -25.23 6.71 18.89
N GLY A 18 -24.96 6.11 20.06
CA GLY A 18 -25.03 4.67 20.23
C GLY A 18 -26.44 4.09 20.05
N GLU A 19 -27.47 4.79 20.50
CA GLU A 19 -28.87 4.38 20.34
C GLU A 19 -29.32 4.48 18.88
N GLU A 20 -28.92 5.51 18.17
CA GLU A 20 -29.21 5.70 16.75
C GLU A 20 -28.58 4.60 15.89
N ILE A 21 -27.30 4.28 16.12
CA ILE A 21 -26.62 3.19 15.45
C ILE A 21 -27.33 1.86 15.70
N LEU A 22 -27.78 1.62 16.94
CA LEU A 22 -28.50 0.41 17.29
C LEU A 22 -29.87 0.34 16.60
N ALA A 23 -30.58 1.47 16.50
CA ALA A 23 -31.87 1.56 15.83
C ALA A 23 -31.71 1.29 14.32
N VAL A 24 -30.75 1.93 13.66
CA VAL A 24 -30.45 1.70 12.23
C VAL A 24 -30.07 0.24 11.99
N TYR A 25 -29.20 -0.34 12.81
CA TYR A 25 -28.83 -1.75 12.68
C TYR A 25 -30.05 -2.69 12.80
N ARG A 26 -30.96 -2.43 13.77
CA ARG A 26 -32.17 -3.24 13.94
C ARG A 26 -33.08 -3.19 12.71
N LEU A 27 -33.24 -2.01 12.13
CA LEU A 27 -34.02 -1.82 10.90
C LEU A 27 -33.39 -2.54 9.71
N THR A 28 -32.07 -2.36 9.50
CA THR A 28 -31.36 -2.97 8.37
C THR A 28 -31.23 -4.49 8.53
N ALA A 29 -31.09 -4.99 9.78
CA ALA A 29 -30.89 -6.41 10.06
C ALA A 29 -32.21 -7.19 10.14
N ALA A 30 -33.40 -6.52 10.22
CA ALA A 30 -34.69 -7.19 10.37
C ALA A 30 -34.96 -8.14 9.21
N ASP A 31 -34.78 -7.69 7.97
CA ASP A 31 -35.06 -8.43 6.76
C ASP A 31 -33.79 -9.07 6.12
N ALA A 32 -32.61 -8.90 6.75
CA ALA A 32 -31.35 -9.36 6.20
C ALA A 32 -31.11 -10.85 6.46
N SER A 33 -30.53 -11.54 5.48
CA SER A 33 -30.00 -12.90 5.62
C SER A 33 -28.93 -12.97 6.72
N ARG A 34 -28.58 -14.18 7.16
CA ARG A 34 -27.52 -14.37 8.17
C ARG A 34 -26.18 -13.77 7.73
N THR A 35 -25.84 -13.90 6.47
CA THR A 35 -24.64 -13.27 5.86
C THR A 35 -24.75 -11.76 5.79
N GLY A 36 -25.93 -11.22 5.47
CA GLY A 36 -26.20 -9.79 5.47
C GLY A 36 -26.02 -9.17 6.86
N ARG A 37 -26.57 -9.80 7.89
CA ARG A 37 -26.39 -9.36 9.29
C ARG A 37 -24.93 -9.38 9.76
N PHE A 38 -24.17 -10.40 9.34
CA PHE A 38 -22.75 -10.47 9.65
C PHE A 38 -21.96 -9.35 8.96
N ARG A 39 -22.26 -9.10 7.68
CA ARG A 39 -21.63 -8.00 6.91
C ARG A 39 -21.90 -6.64 7.54
N GLU A 40 -23.15 -6.36 7.91
CA GLU A 40 -23.53 -5.11 8.58
C GLU A 40 -22.82 -4.94 9.93
N ALA A 41 -22.75 -6.00 10.73
CA ALA A 41 -22.03 -6.00 11.99
C ALA A 41 -20.52 -5.78 11.80
N ALA A 42 -19.92 -6.35 10.76
CA ALA A 42 -18.52 -6.15 10.41
C ALA A 42 -18.24 -4.71 9.96
N ASP A 43 -19.14 -4.09 9.18
CA ASP A 43 -19.03 -2.70 8.76
C ASP A 43 -19.08 -1.74 9.95
N ILE A 44 -20.00 -1.97 10.88
CA ILE A 44 -20.10 -1.18 12.13
C ILE A 44 -18.84 -1.36 12.98
N ALA A 45 -18.31 -2.59 13.13
CA ALA A 45 -17.09 -2.86 13.86
C ALA A 45 -15.89 -2.15 13.22
N ALA A 46 -15.75 -2.23 11.91
CA ALA A 46 -14.68 -1.57 11.16
C ALA A 46 -14.77 -0.04 11.30
N HIS A 47 -15.99 0.53 11.28
CA HIS A 47 -16.18 1.95 11.53
C HIS A 47 -15.79 2.34 12.96
N ALA A 48 -16.20 1.57 13.96
CA ALA A 48 -15.86 1.80 15.35
C ALA A 48 -14.33 1.77 15.60
N VAL A 49 -13.64 0.81 15.02
CA VAL A 49 -12.17 0.70 15.09
C VAL A 49 -11.50 1.92 14.45
N ARG A 50 -11.93 2.33 13.24
CA ARG A 50 -11.40 3.52 12.58
C ARG A 50 -11.62 4.79 13.41
N MET A 51 -12.80 4.96 13.99
CA MET A 51 -13.09 6.10 14.88
C MET A 51 -12.20 6.10 16.12
N ARG A 52 -11.97 4.93 16.72
CA ARG A 52 -11.12 4.79 17.91
C ARG A 52 -9.64 5.06 17.62
N LEU A 53 -9.17 4.67 16.44
CA LEU A 53 -7.81 4.90 15.97
C LEU A 53 -7.62 6.32 15.37
N GLY A 54 -8.67 7.13 15.31
CA GLY A 54 -8.58 8.44 14.68
C GLY A 54 -8.36 8.39 13.17
N LEU A 55 -8.80 7.33 12.50
CA LEU A 55 -8.64 7.10 11.06
C LEU A 55 -9.89 7.51 10.26
N SER A 56 -10.65 8.47 10.75
CA SER A 56 -11.81 9.02 10.02
C SER A 56 -11.37 10.02 8.95
N SER A 57 -12.23 10.28 7.99
CA SER A 57 -12.00 11.28 6.93
C SER A 57 -11.80 12.72 7.49
N ALA A 58 -12.35 13.00 8.65
CA ALA A 58 -12.17 14.28 9.33
C ALA A 58 -10.74 14.48 9.87
N THR A 59 -10.01 13.39 10.15
CA THR A 59 -8.68 13.46 10.76
C THR A 59 -7.56 13.61 9.74
N ALA A 60 -6.42 14.15 10.17
CA ALA A 60 -5.22 14.25 9.33
C ALA A 60 -4.69 12.86 8.95
N ALA A 61 -4.73 11.90 9.89
CA ALA A 61 -4.29 10.53 9.67
C ALA A 61 -5.15 9.80 8.62
N GLY A 62 -6.49 9.90 8.73
CA GLY A 62 -7.38 9.30 7.74
C GLY A 62 -7.19 9.88 6.33
N ARG A 63 -7.01 11.20 6.22
CA ARG A 63 -6.70 11.84 4.92
C ARG A 63 -5.33 11.46 4.38
N LEU A 64 -4.33 11.25 5.24
CA LEU A 64 -3.02 10.75 4.84
C LEU A 64 -3.12 9.34 4.28
N LEU A 65 -3.81 8.44 4.98
CA LEU A 65 -4.03 7.06 4.54
C LEU A 65 -4.83 6.99 3.23
N ALA A 66 -5.84 7.84 3.06
CA ALA A 66 -6.57 7.93 1.80
C ALA A 66 -5.68 8.36 0.62
N SER A 67 -4.72 9.26 0.85
CA SER A 67 -3.75 9.66 -0.18
C SER A 67 -2.66 8.62 -0.42
N ALA A 68 -2.27 7.84 0.59
CA ALA A 68 -1.26 6.78 0.50
C ALA A 68 -1.81 5.49 -0.14
N ALA A 69 -3.07 5.15 0.10
CA ALA A 69 -3.66 3.86 -0.27
C ALA A 69 -3.49 3.48 -1.77
N PRO A 70 -3.74 4.34 -2.77
CA PRO A 70 -3.55 3.97 -4.17
C PRO A 70 -2.08 3.66 -4.49
N TYR A 71 -1.14 4.38 -3.90
CA TYR A 71 0.30 4.13 -4.08
C TYR A 71 0.75 2.86 -3.36
N ALA A 72 0.20 2.55 -2.19
CA ALA A 72 0.45 1.28 -1.49
C ALA A 72 -0.05 0.09 -2.32
N VAL A 73 -1.24 0.21 -2.95
CA VAL A 73 -1.77 -0.79 -3.89
C VAL A 73 -0.86 -0.93 -5.10
N GLY A 74 -0.41 0.19 -5.70
CA GLY A 74 0.53 0.18 -6.83
C GLY A 74 1.88 -0.43 -6.46
N ALA A 75 2.44 -0.08 -5.30
CA ALA A 75 3.69 -0.63 -4.80
C ALA A 75 3.60 -2.14 -4.53
N ALA A 76 2.48 -2.60 -3.95
CA ALA A 76 2.23 -4.02 -3.76
C ALA A 76 2.15 -4.76 -5.11
N ALA A 77 1.47 -4.18 -6.11
CA ALA A 77 1.41 -4.75 -7.45
C ALA A 77 2.78 -4.85 -8.11
N ALA A 78 3.62 -3.83 -8.01
CA ALA A 78 4.96 -3.84 -8.56
C ALA A 78 5.83 -4.90 -7.88
N GLY A 79 5.82 -4.99 -6.53
CA GLY A 79 6.56 -6.01 -5.79
C GLY A 79 6.11 -7.43 -6.14
N CYS A 80 4.80 -7.70 -6.14
CA CYS A 80 4.25 -8.99 -6.53
C CYS A 80 4.46 -9.29 -8.02
N GLY A 81 4.42 -8.27 -8.88
CA GLY A 81 4.74 -8.37 -10.31
C GLY A 81 6.14 -8.88 -10.56
N VAL A 82 7.12 -8.50 -9.72
CA VAL A 82 8.48 -9.03 -9.79
C VAL A 82 8.51 -10.53 -9.49
N HIS A 83 7.76 -10.99 -8.49
CA HIS A 83 7.66 -12.44 -8.19
C HIS A 83 7.09 -13.21 -9.38
N VAL A 84 6.03 -12.71 -10.00
CA VAL A 84 5.42 -13.31 -11.20
C VAL A 84 6.41 -13.32 -12.37
N THR A 85 7.15 -12.22 -12.57
CA THR A 85 8.16 -12.11 -13.65
C THR A 85 9.32 -13.07 -13.44
N ARG A 86 9.84 -13.18 -12.20
CA ARG A 86 10.91 -14.13 -11.86
C ARG A 86 10.47 -15.57 -12.09
N TRP A 87 9.26 -15.90 -11.70
CA TRP A 87 8.68 -17.21 -11.99
C TRP A 87 8.62 -17.47 -13.48
N TYR A 88 8.06 -16.53 -14.27
CA TYR A 88 7.98 -16.66 -15.73
C TYR A 88 9.36 -16.83 -16.35
N ALA A 89 10.33 -16.02 -15.97
CA ALA A 89 11.71 -16.12 -16.46
C ALA A 89 12.35 -17.48 -16.14
N GLY A 90 12.15 -17.99 -14.92
CA GLY A 90 12.69 -19.28 -14.51
C GLY A 90 12.06 -20.49 -15.19
N VAL A 91 10.77 -20.40 -15.54
CA VAL A 91 10.03 -21.55 -16.12
C VAL A 91 10.02 -21.53 -17.63
N VAL A 92 9.79 -20.36 -18.22
CA VAL A 92 9.55 -20.23 -19.67
C VAL A 92 10.82 -19.84 -20.41
N ALA A 93 11.59 -18.87 -19.86
CA ALA A 93 12.77 -18.34 -20.54
C ALA A 93 14.03 -19.20 -20.29
N SER A 94 14.11 -19.90 -19.17
CA SER A 94 15.28 -20.71 -18.79
C SER A 94 14.85 -21.98 -18.02
N PRO A 95 14.07 -22.87 -18.65
CA PRO A 95 13.57 -24.06 -17.97
C PRO A 95 14.73 -24.97 -17.59
N SER A 96 14.93 -25.19 -16.30
CA SER A 96 15.85 -26.21 -15.79
C SER A 96 15.07 -27.23 -14.97
N PRO A 97 15.56 -28.50 -14.90
CA PRO A 97 14.91 -29.52 -14.07
C PRO A 97 14.76 -29.10 -12.60
N ALA A 98 15.73 -28.33 -12.08
CA ALA A 98 15.69 -27.79 -10.73
C ALA A 98 14.54 -26.76 -10.56
N HIS A 99 14.33 -25.87 -11.51
CA HIS A 99 13.21 -24.92 -11.49
C HIS A 99 11.84 -25.63 -11.60
N LEU A 100 11.75 -26.65 -12.47
CA LEU A 100 10.51 -27.41 -12.63
C LEU A 100 10.16 -28.22 -11.37
N SER A 101 11.15 -28.76 -10.66
CA SER A 101 10.93 -29.44 -9.38
C SER A 101 10.47 -28.49 -8.26
N LEU A 102 10.99 -27.27 -8.24
CA LEU A 102 10.55 -26.24 -7.31
C LEU A 102 9.09 -25.80 -7.55
N LEU A 103 8.65 -25.80 -8.81
CA LEU A 103 7.28 -25.43 -9.19
C LEU A 103 6.23 -26.46 -8.75
N SER A 104 6.61 -27.70 -8.58
CA SER A 104 5.72 -28.74 -8.06
C SER A 104 5.48 -28.64 -6.54
N ALA A 105 6.23 -27.77 -5.84
CA ALA A 105 6.01 -27.52 -4.43
C ALA A 105 4.79 -26.63 -4.23
N ASP A 106 3.81 -27.09 -3.45
CA ASP A 106 2.54 -26.39 -3.15
C ASP A 106 2.74 -24.94 -2.71
N THR A 107 3.83 -24.67 -2.03
CA THR A 107 4.17 -23.34 -1.51
C THR A 107 4.51 -22.33 -2.61
N TRP A 108 5.23 -22.73 -3.66
CA TRP A 108 5.51 -21.87 -4.81
C TRP A 108 4.25 -21.51 -5.56
N THR A 109 3.39 -22.47 -5.76
CA THR A 109 2.09 -22.26 -6.39
C THR A 109 1.23 -21.28 -5.57
N ALA A 110 1.21 -21.44 -4.24
CA ALA A 110 0.49 -20.53 -3.34
C ALA A 110 1.03 -19.10 -3.40
N LEU A 111 2.36 -18.91 -3.40
CA LEU A 111 3.01 -17.60 -3.56
C LEU A 111 2.67 -16.94 -4.90
N LEU A 112 2.72 -17.72 -5.98
CA LEU A 112 2.40 -17.22 -7.31
C LEU A 112 0.93 -16.79 -7.42
N LEU A 113 0.00 -17.62 -6.94
CA LEU A 113 -1.43 -17.31 -6.93
C LEU A 113 -1.74 -16.08 -6.07
N ALA A 114 -1.13 -15.98 -4.89
CA ALA A 114 -1.25 -14.83 -4.01
C ALA A 114 -0.72 -13.55 -4.69
N SER A 115 0.46 -13.62 -5.32
CA SER A 115 1.05 -12.51 -6.05
C SER A 115 0.21 -12.10 -7.26
N ALA A 116 -0.28 -13.06 -8.04
CA ALA A 116 -1.19 -12.79 -9.16
C ALA A 116 -2.49 -12.13 -8.69
N LEU A 117 -3.05 -12.58 -7.57
CA LEU A 117 -4.25 -12.00 -6.98
C LEU A 117 -4.03 -10.54 -6.56
N VAL A 118 -2.85 -10.20 -5.99
CA VAL A 118 -2.48 -8.81 -5.68
C VAL A 118 -2.42 -7.96 -6.96
N VAL A 119 -1.76 -8.46 -8.01
CA VAL A 119 -1.63 -7.72 -9.28
C VAL A 119 -2.99 -7.47 -9.93
N VAL A 120 -3.81 -8.51 -10.06
CA VAL A 120 -5.17 -8.40 -10.63
C VAL A 120 -6.05 -7.50 -9.77
N GLY A 121 -5.97 -7.65 -8.44
CA GLY A 121 -6.69 -6.80 -7.50
C GLY A 121 -6.28 -5.33 -7.62
N ALA A 122 -4.99 -5.04 -7.76
CA ALA A 122 -4.48 -3.68 -7.95
C ALA A 122 -4.94 -3.07 -9.28
N ILE A 123 -4.86 -3.81 -10.38
CA ILE A 123 -5.41 -3.37 -11.68
C ILE A 123 -6.89 -3.04 -11.52
N THR A 124 -7.66 -3.92 -10.90
CA THR A 124 -9.10 -3.73 -10.67
C THR A 124 -9.38 -2.49 -9.81
N ALA A 125 -8.62 -2.27 -8.73
CA ALA A 125 -8.77 -1.11 -7.86
C ALA A 125 -8.43 0.19 -8.61
N LEU A 126 -7.28 0.23 -9.28
CA LEU A 126 -6.77 1.43 -9.95
C LEU A 126 -7.57 1.79 -11.22
N THR A 127 -8.28 0.84 -11.81
CA THR A 127 -9.19 1.07 -12.97
C THR A 127 -10.61 1.45 -12.57
N GLY A 128 -10.88 1.74 -11.28
CA GLY A 128 -12.13 2.31 -10.81
C GLY A 128 -13.03 1.39 -9.98
N ARG A 129 -12.75 0.09 -9.91
CA ARG A 129 -13.47 -0.87 -9.06
C ARG A 129 -12.79 -1.01 -7.69
N TRP A 130 -12.62 0.11 -6.99
CA TRP A 130 -11.81 0.22 -5.77
C TRP A 130 -12.10 -0.87 -4.74
N HIS A 131 -13.35 -1.06 -4.34
CA HIS A 131 -13.69 -2.01 -3.27
C HIS A 131 -13.36 -3.46 -3.63
N GLY A 132 -13.76 -3.93 -4.82
CA GLY A 132 -13.46 -5.29 -5.26
C GLY A 132 -11.96 -5.53 -5.40
N GLY A 133 -11.25 -4.55 -5.95
CA GLY A 133 -9.80 -4.61 -6.09
C GLY A 133 -9.07 -4.64 -4.75
N VAL A 134 -9.48 -3.81 -3.78
CA VAL A 134 -8.91 -3.80 -2.42
C VAL A 134 -9.11 -5.15 -1.72
N ILE A 135 -10.28 -5.76 -1.82
CA ILE A 135 -10.54 -7.10 -1.24
C ILE A 135 -9.55 -8.12 -1.83
N ALA A 136 -9.36 -8.12 -3.15
CA ALA A 136 -8.42 -9.02 -3.80
C ALA A 136 -6.96 -8.74 -3.39
N VAL A 137 -6.54 -7.47 -3.32
CA VAL A 137 -5.20 -7.08 -2.84
C VAL A 137 -4.97 -7.55 -1.42
N VAL A 138 -5.91 -7.30 -0.50
CA VAL A 138 -5.78 -7.69 0.91
C VAL A 138 -5.75 -9.22 1.04
N ALA A 139 -6.61 -9.94 0.33
CA ALA A 139 -6.60 -11.40 0.32
C ALA A 139 -5.27 -11.95 -0.23
N GLY A 140 -4.76 -11.38 -1.32
CA GLY A 140 -3.47 -11.76 -1.89
C GLY A 140 -2.30 -11.47 -0.96
N LEU A 141 -2.24 -10.29 -0.32
CA LEU A 141 -1.19 -9.94 0.66
C LEU A 141 -1.25 -10.84 1.89
N SER A 142 -2.44 -11.18 2.37
CA SER A 142 -2.60 -12.11 3.49
C SER A 142 -2.17 -13.52 3.10
N GLY A 143 -2.49 -13.98 1.89
CA GLY A 143 -2.03 -15.24 1.33
C GLY A 143 -0.51 -15.28 1.16
N LEU A 144 0.10 -14.18 0.68
CA LEU A 144 1.55 -14.02 0.58
C LEU A 144 2.22 -14.13 1.96
N ALA A 145 1.68 -13.42 2.96
CA ALA A 145 2.19 -13.46 4.33
C ALA A 145 2.09 -14.88 4.91
N ALA A 146 0.97 -15.57 4.73
CA ALA A 146 0.80 -16.94 5.20
C ALA A 146 1.76 -17.91 4.51
N ALA A 147 1.89 -17.82 3.19
CA ALA A 147 2.78 -18.69 2.42
C ALA A 147 4.26 -18.48 2.81
N THR A 148 4.69 -17.23 3.05
CA THR A 148 6.08 -16.94 3.47
C THR A 148 6.36 -17.45 4.89
N VAL A 149 5.40 -17.39 5.81
CA VAL A 149 5.56 -17.95 7.16
C VAL A 149 5.66 -19.47 7.12
N VAL A 150 4.81 -20.13 6.31
CA VAL A 150 4.80 -21.60 6.20
C VAL A 150 6.07 -22.13 5.52
N SER A 151 6.59 -21.42 4.50
CA SER A 151 7.78 -21.85 3.76
C SER A 151 9.11 -21.52 4.45
N GLY A 152 9.10 -20.75 5.52
CA GLY A 152 10.30 -20.32 6.22
C GLY A 152 11.23 -19.47 5.33
N ALA A 153 12.54 -19.52 5.58
CA ALA A 153 13.54 -18.71 4.90
C ALA A 153 13.73 -19.02 3.39
N ALA A 154 13.04 -20.02 2.85
CA ALA A 154 13.18 -20.41 1.42
C ALA A 154 12.72 -19.31 0.46
N PHE A 155 11.88 -18.37 0.90
CA PHE A 155 11.26 -17.34 0.04
C PHE A 155 11.46 -15.89 0.53
N GLY A 156 12.48 -15.66 1.29
CA GLY A 156 12.78 -14.36 1.86
C GLY A 156 12.85 -14.41 3.39
N ASP A 157 12.91 -13.25 4.02
CA ASP A 157 12.91 -13.18 5.48
C ASP A 157 11.54 -13.59 6.03
N PRO A 158 11.47 -14.61 6.93
CA PRO A 158 10.20 -15.14 7.43
C PRO A 158 9.45 -14.19 8.37
N VAL A 159 10.05 -13.08 8.75
CA VAL A 159 9.45 -12.06 9.62
C VAL A 159 9.16 -10.77 8.86
N ILE A 160 10.14 -10.24 8.13
CA ILE A 160 10.02 -8.93 7.49
C ILE A 160 9.05 -8.97 6.31
N THR A 161 9.15 -9.99 5.46
CA THR A 161 8.27 -10.10 4.28
C THR A 161 6.78 -10.17 4.66
N PRO A 162 6.34 -11.08 5.55
CA PRO A 162 4.94 -11.11 5.97
C PRO A 162 4.52 -9.88 6.76
N ALA A 163 5.41 -9.31 7.60
CA ALA A 163 5.10 -8.09 8.33
C ALA A 163 4.82 -6.91 7.39
N MET A 164 5.63 -6.72 6.34
CA MET A 164 5.44 -5.65 5.36
C MET A 164 4.20 -5.89 4.49
N ALA A 165 3.89 -7.14 4.12
CA ALA A 165 2.67 -7.49 3.43
C ALA A 165 1.42 -7.16 4.26
N LEU A 166 1.40 -7.56 5.53
CA LEU A 166 0.29 -7.26 6.45
C LEU A 166 0.18 -5.76 6.75
N LEU A 167 1.31 -5.07 6.94
CA LEU A 167 1.32 -3.61 7.11
C LEU A 167 0.71 -2.91 5.90
N THR A 168 1.06 -3.34 4.68
CA THR A 168 0.46 -2.82 3.45
C THR A 168 -1.05 -3.08 3.40
N ALA A 169 -1.48 -4.29 3.73
CA ALA A 169 -2.91 -4.64 3.81
C ALA A 169 -3.64 -3.74 4.82
N LEU A 170 -3.05 -3.49 5.99
CA LEU A 170 -3.61 -2.59 7.01
C LEU A 170 -3.70 -1.14 6.50
N ILE A 171 -2.68 -0.62 5.80
CA ILE A 171 -2.69 0.73 5.22
C ILE A 171 -3.86 0.87 4.24
N VAL A 172 -4.04 -0.13 3.36
CA VAL A 172 -5.11 -0.11 2.37
C VAL A 172 -6.50 -0.24 3.02
N LEU A 173 -6.65 -1.10 4.03
CA LEU A 173 -7.90 -1.26 4.79
C LEU A 173 -8.24 -0.04 5.67
N ALA A 174 -7.23 0.67 6.16
CA ALA A 174 -7.40 1.87 6.98
C ALA A 174 -7.83 3.10 6.15
N CYS A 175 -7.81 3.01 4.81
CA CYS A 175 -8.35 4.06 3.95
C CYS A 175 -9.85 4.27 4.24
N PRO A 176 -10.28 5.50 4.61
CA PRO A 176 -11.69 5.78 4.85
C PRO A 176 -12.53 5.52 3.59
N PRO A 177 -13.68 4.83 3.69
CA PRO A 177 -14.48 4.44 2.53
C PRO A 177 -15.15 5.63 1.82
N ASP A 178 -15.30 6.75 2.53
CA ASP A 178 -15.83 8.02 2.02
C ASP A 178 -14.79 8.86 1.26
N LEU A 179 -13.48 8.57 1.44
CA LEU A 179 -12.38 9.22 0.74
C LEU A 179 -11.81 8.31 -0.36
N ARG A 180 -12.66 7.94 -1.34
CA ARG A 180 -12.21 7.13 -2.47
C ARG A 180 -11.15 7.87 -3.28
N PRO A 181 -10.06 7.17 -3.69
CA PRO A 181 -9.06 7.77 -4.56
C PRO A 181 -9.68 8.23 -5.88
N GLY A 182 -9.40 9.47 -6.27
CA GLY A 182 -9.84 9.98 -7.55
C GLY A 182 -9.07 9.34 -8.72
N PRO A 183 -9.61 9.42 -9.96
CA PRO A 183 -9.01 8.76 -11.13
C PRO A 183 -7.58 9.25 -11.41
N ARG A 184 -7.28 10.51 -11.11
CA ARG A 184 -5.91 11.05 -11.26
C ARG A 184 -4.92 10.42 -10.28
N ALA A 185 -5.33 10.19 -9.03
CA ALA A 185 -4.49 9.52 -8.03
C ALA A 185 -4.26 8.05 -8.40
N CYS A 186 -5.30 7.36 -8.87
CA CYS A 186 -5.20 5.98 -9.36
C CYS A 186 -4.27 5.88 -10.58
N ALA A 187 -4.39 6.79 -11.55
CA ALA A 187 -3.52 6.83 -12.73
C ALA A 187 -2.05 7.12 -12.33
N ALA A 188 -1.82 8.08 -11.43
CA ALA A 188 -0.47 8.37 -10.92
C ALA A 188 0.12 7.18 -10.18
N ALA A 189 -0.65 6.49 -9.34
CA ALA A 189 -0.22 5.29 -8.63
C ALA A 189 0.10 4.14 -9.60
N GLY A 190 -0.72 3.93 -10.62
CA GLY A 190 -0.47 2.96 -11.68
C GLY A 190 0.81 3.28 -12.48
N ALA A 191 1.02 4.53 -12.85
CA ALA A 191 2.25 4.98 -13.52
C ALA A 191 3.49 4.78 -12.63
N THR A 192 3.40 5.13 -11.34
CA THR A 192 4.48 4.89 -10.36
C THR A 192 4.81 3.41 -10.27
N ALA A 193 3.80 2.54 -10.18
CA ALA A 193 3.98 1.09 -10.13
C ALA A 193 4.65 0.56 -11.41
N ALA A 194 4.22 1.02 -12.59
CA ALA A 194 4.80 0.63 -13.87
C ALA A 194 6.26 1.06 -13.99
N VAL A 195 6.59 2.32 -13.64
CA VAL A 195 7.98 2.82 -13.68
C VAL A 195 8.86 2.10 -12.66
N ALA A 196 8.31 1.71 -11.51
CA ALA A 196 9.05 0.92 -10.53
C ALA A 196 9.30 -0.51 -11.00
N TRP A 197 8.37 -1.12 -11.73
CA TRP A 197 8.42 -2.51 -12.16
C TRP A 197 9.18 -2.74 -13.48
N LEU A 198 8.97 -1.88 -14.50
CA LEU A 198 9.49 -2.07 -15.85
C LEU A 198 11.01 -2.33 -15.94
N PRO A 199 11.89 -1.58 -15.24
CA PRO A 199 13.34 -1.86 -15.29
C PRO A 199 13.68 -3.22 -14.72
N LEU A 200 12.95 -3.68 -13.69
CA LEU A 200 13.16 -4.99 -13.08
C LEU A 200 12.77 -6.11 -14.04
N VAL A 201 11.69 -5.93 -14.80
CA VAL A 201 11.29 -6.84 -15.88
C VAL A 201 12.34 -6.89 -16.98
N ALA A 202 12.83 -5.72 -17.41
CA ALA A 202 13.83 -5.62 -18.48
C ALA A 202 15.15 -6.32 -18.11
N VAL A 203 15.56 -6.27 -16.84
CA VAL A 203 16.72 -7.02 -16.33
C VAL A 203 16.45 -8.52 -16.33
N GLN A 204 15.30 -8.95 -15.83
CA GLN A 204 14.92 -10.36 -15.78
C GLN A 204 14.75 -10.97 -17.19
N ALA A 205 14.33 -10.15 -18.16
CA ALA A 205 14.21 -10.54 -19.56
C ALA A 205 15.54 -10.44 -20.33
N HIS A 206 16.66 -10.16 -19.66
CA HIS A 206 17.98 -9.96 -20.26
C HIS A 206 18.03 -8.88 -21.37
N VAL A 207 17.09 -7.96 -21.38
CA VAL A 207 17.07 -6.82 -22.32
C VAL A 207 18.08 -5.76 -21.89
N LEU A 208 18.28 -5.58 -20.58
CA LEU A 208 19.31 -4.70 -20.05
C LEU A 208 20.54 -5.52 -19.66
N PRO A 209 21.75 -5.12 -20.11
CA PRO A 209 22.98 -5.90 -19.91
C PRO A 209 23.54 -5.79 -18.48
N PHE A 210 22.85 -5.13 -17.57
CA PHE A 210 23.34 -4.86 -16.23
C PHE A 210 22.82 -5.87 -15.22
N SER A 211 23.74 -6.55 -14.54
CA SER A 211 23.44 -7.33 -13.33
C SER A 211 23.38 -6.46 -12.08
N THR A 212 22.96 -5.21 -12.22
CA THR A 212 22.87 -4.29 -11.08
C THR A 212 21.68 -4.63 -10.19
N ASP A 213 21.94 -4.57 -8.91
CA ASP A 213 20.93 -4.73 -7.90
C ASP A 213 20.05 -3.46 -7.84
N TYR A 214 18.87 -3.54 -8.46
CA TYR A 214 17.90 -2.45 -8.49
C TYR A 214 17.03 -2.38 -7.22
N GLY A 215 17.48 -2.95 -6.10
CA GLY A 215 16.72 -3.01 -4.86
C GLY A 215 16.19 -1.66 -4.36
N LEU A 216 16.97 -0.58 -4.56
CA LEU A 216 16.57 0.78 -4.20
C LEU A 216 15.74 1.52 -5.28
N TRP A 217 15.73 1.04 -6.52
CA TRP A 217 15.05 1.70 -7.62
C TRP A 217 13.57 1.97 -7.34
N PRO A 218 12.74 1.01 -6.85
CA PRO A 218 11.34 1.27 -6.55
C PRO A 218 11.14 2.34 -5.47
N LEU A 219 12.04 2.41 -4.48
CA LEU A 219 12.01 3.44 -3.45
C LEU A 219 12.32 4.82 -4.02
N LEU A 220 13.31 4.93 -4.92
CA LEU A 220 13.64 6.17 -5.63
C LEU A 220 12.48 6.65 -6.50
N VAL A 221 11.80 5.75 -7.20
CA VAL A 221 10.60 6.07 -8.01
C VAL A 221 9.49 6.62 -7.12
N LEU A 222 9.26 6.00 -5.96
CA LEU A 222 8.25 6.46 -5.01
C LEU A 222 8.60 7.84 -4.45
N ALA A 223 9.87 8.07 -4.10
CA ALA A 223 10.37 9.36 -3.62
C ALA A 223 10.24 10.45 -4.69
N ALA A 224 10.62 10.14 -5.94
CA ALA A 224 10.47 11.06 -7.08
C ALA A 224 9.00 11.40 -7.34
N THR A 225 8.11 10.40 -7.23
CA THR A 225 6.65 10.62 -7.36
C THR A 225 6.18 11.57 -6.26
N GLY A 226 6.57 11.35 -5.00
CA GLY A 226 6.24 12.23 -3.88
C GLY A 226 6.73 13.65 -4.11
N LEU A 227 7.96 13.81 -4.58
CA LEU A 227 8.54 15.11 -4.92
C LEU A 227 7.75 15.83 -6.03
N VAL A 228 7.44 15.14 -7.14
CA VAL A 228 6.67 15.72 -8.24
C VAL A 228 5.27 16.16 -7.79
N LEU A 229 4.60 15.32 -7.00
CA LEU A 229 3.28 15.66 -6.45
C LEU A 229 3.35 16.85 -5.49
N ALA A 230 4.38 16.88 -4.64
CA ALA A 230 4.62 17.98 -3.71
C ALA A 230 4.89 19.30 -4.43
N LEU A 231 5.70 19.29 -5.51
CA LEU A 231 5.97 20.48 -6.32
C LEU A 231 4.73 20.99 -7.05
N ARG A 232 3.83 20.09 -7.46
CA ARG A 232 2.56 20.45 -8.11
C ARG A 232 1.47 20.88 -7.14
N SER A 233 1.58 20.53 -5.87
CA SER A 233 0.56 20.86 -4.87
C SER A 233 0.65 22.33 -4.48
N LYS A 234 -0.50 22.93 -4.15
CA LYS A 234 -0.58 24.28 -3.59
C LYS A 234 -0.25 24.29 -2.07
N SER A 235 -0.11 23.11 -1.48
CA SER A 235 0.22 22.90 -0.06
C SER A 235 1.75 22.76 0.12
N PRO A 236 2.26 22.77 1.35
CA PRO A 236 3.70 22.62 1.62
C PRO A 236 4.33 21.30 1.17
N GLY A 237 3.61 20.40 0.51
CA GLY A 237 4.12 19.14 -0.02
C GLY A 237 4.39 18.03 1.01
N LEU A 238 4.28 18.34 2.29
CA LEU A 238 4.57 17.38 3.36
C LEU A 238 3.59 16.20 3.38
N LYS A 239 2.33 16.41 2.95
CA LYS A 239 1.31 15.37 2.91
C LYS A 239 1.61 14.32 1.84
N GLU A 240 1.98 14.76 0.66
CA GLU A 240 2.29 13.92 -0.50
C GLU A 240 3.49 13.03 -0.21
N ALA A 241 4.49 13.60 0.41
CA ALA A 241 5.69 12.88 0.78
C ALA A 241 5.46 11.92 1.97
N ALA A 242 4.71 12.32 2.97
CA ALA A 242 4.29 11.43 4.05
C ALA A 242 3.42 10.27 3.50
N ALA A 243 2.56 10.53 2.50
CA ALA A 243 1.79 9.48 1.84
C ALA A 243 2.71 8.47 1.12
N MET A 244 3.77 8.91 0.46
CA MET A 244 4.75 8.01 -0.17
C MET A 244 5.52 7.19 0.87
N THR A 245 5.90 7.79 2.00
CA THR A 245 6.54 7.07 3.09
C THR A 245 5.60 5.99 3.67
N VAL A 246 4.33 6.30 3.86
CA VAL A 246 3.33 5.32 4.31
C VAL A 246 3.12 4.22 3.25
N ALA A 247 3.25 4.51 1.97
CA ALA A 247 3.06 3.54 0.88
C ALA A 247 4.29 2.65 0.60
N CYS A 248 5.45 2.89 1.24
CA CYS A 248 6.71 2.22 0.91
C CYS A 248 6.89 0.76 1.40
N PRO A 249 6.14 0.18 2.35
CA PRO A 249 6.42 -1.15 2.89
C PRO A 249 6.67 -2.26 1.86
N PRO A 250 5.91 -2.37 0.74
CA PRO A 250 6.18 -3.41 -0.27
C PRO A 250 7.57 -3.26 -0.91
N PHE A 251 8.01 -2.04 -1.13
CA PHE A 251 9.32 -1.75 -1.72
C PHE A 251 10.46 -1.93 -0.73
N LEU A 252 10.20 -1.69 0.57
CA LEU A 252 11.16 -2.03 1.63
C LEU A 252 11.35 -3.54 1.73
N ALA A 253 10.27 -4.33 1.68
CA ALA A 253 10.35 -5.78 1.66
C ALA A 253 11.15 -6.26 0.43
N TYR A 254 10.87 -5.68 -0.74
CA TYR A 254 11.59 -6.01 -1.97
C TYR A 254 13.09 -5.68 -1.88
N ALA A 255 13.43 -4.49 -1.40
CA ALA A 255 14.83 -4.07 -1.23
C ALA A 255 15.57 -4.98 -0.24
N TYR A 256 14.91 -5.38 0.84
CA TYR A 256 15.47 -6.29 1.85
C TYR A 256 15.72 -7.71 1.30
N THR A 257 14.80 -8.24 0.50
CA THR A 257 14.90 -9.61 -0.04
C THR A 257 15.74 -9.70 -1.33
N GLY A 258 16.07 -8.56 -1.93
CA GLY A 258 16.71 -8.46 -3.26
C GLY A 258 18.19 -8.83 -3.33
N GLY A 259 18.81 -9.28 -2.25
CA GLY A 259 20.20 -9.77 -2.30
C GLY A 259 21.24 -8.88 -1.63
N TRP A 260 20.80 -7.77 -1.04
CA TRP A 260 21.68 -7.02 -0.16
C TRP A 260 21.56 -7.63 1.25
N ASP A 261 22.69 -7.93 1.88
CA ASP A 261 22.74 -8.20 3.34
C ASP A 261 22.28 -6.94 4.10
N MET A 262 20.98 -6.68 4.03
CA MET A 262 20.41 -5.46 4.56
C MET A 262 20.32 -5.52 6.07
N SER A 263 21.27 -4.90 6.70
CA SER A 263 21.19 -4.55 8.12
C SER A 263 20.03 -3.57 8.39
N LEU A 264 19.47 -3.57 9.59
CA LEU A 264 18.47 -2.61 10.03
C LEU A 264 18.77 -1.14 9.64
N PRO A 265 20.03 -0.65 9.67
CA PRO A 265 20.38 0.69 9.18
C PRO A 265 20.03 0.94 7.72
N VAL A 266 20.17 -0.05 6.83
CA VAL A 266 19.86 0.11 5.41
C VAL A 266 18.36 0.18 5.16
N LEU A 267 17.56 -0.58 5.93
CA LEU A 267 16.10 -0.42 5.93
C LEU A 267 15.67 0.99 6.38
N ALA A 268 16.32 1.51 7.42
CA ALA A 268 16.06 2.87 7.88
C ALA A 268 16.43 3.92 6.82
N ILE A 269 17.57 3.76 6.13
CA ILE A 269 17.97 4.61 4.99
C ILE A 269 16.94 4.49 3.86
N GLY A 270 16.52 3.28 3.48
CA GLY A 270 15.50 3.06 2.47
C GLY A 270 14.17 3.72 2.81
N ALA A 271 13.73 3.65 4.07
CA ALA A 271 12.55 4.36 4.55
C ALA A 271 12.73 5.89 4.58
N ALA A 272 13.95 6.38 4.77
CA ALA A 272 14.26 7.80 4.77
C ALA A 272 14.29 8.40 3.35
N VAL A 273 14.50 7.61 2.29
CA VAL A 273 14.52 8.11 0.90
C VAL A 273 13.26 8.87 0.52
N PRO A 274 12.03 8.40 0.77
CA PRO A 274 10.83 9.20 0.53
C PRO A 274 10.75 10.47 1.40
N LEU A 275 11.30 10.45 2.62
CA LEU A 275 11.35 11.61 3.53
C LEU A 275 12.29 12.70 3.03
N THR A 276 13.41 12.35 2.39
CA THR A 276 14.34 13.35 1.82
C THR A 276 13.68 14.14 0.68
N GLY A 277 12.87 13.47 -0.16
CA GLY A 277 12.03 14.14 -1.17
C GLY A 277 11.03 15.11 -0.53
N ALA A 278 10.44 14.72 0.61
CA ALA A 278 9.54 15.57 1.40
C ALA A 278 10.21 16.85 1.89
N MET A 279 11.37 16.68 2.49
CA MET A 279 12.15 17.80 3.04
C MET A 279 12.58 18.76 1.94
N ALA A 280 13.02 18.25 0.79
CA ALA A 280 13.38 19.06 -0.37
C ALA A 280 12.18 19.87 -0.89
N ALA A 281 11.01 19.25 -1.02
CA ALA A 281 9.78 19.95 -1.45
C ALA A 281 9.34 21.00 -0.44
N TYR A 282 9.41 20.69 0.85
CA TYR A 282 9.09 21.64 1.92
C TYR A 282 10.02 22.87 1.90
N ALA A 283 11.33 22.63 1.79
CA ALA A 283 12.32 23.70 1.68
C ALA A 283 12.06 24.58 0.44
N TYR A 284 11.78 23.97 -0.73
CA TYR A 284 11.41 24.69 -1.94
C TYR A 284 10.21 25.62 -1.73
N HIS A 285 9.13 25.13 -1.12
CA HIS A 285 7.94 25.95 -0.85
C HIS A 285 8.21 27.07 0.16
N LEU A 286 9.07 26.87 1.15
CA LEU A 286 9.48 27.93 2.08
C LEU A 286 10.23 29.06 1.37
N VAL A 287 11.16 28.71 0.48
CA VAL A 287 11.92 29.69 -0.32
C VAL A 287 10.97 30.48 -1.24
N GLN A 288 10.03 29.82 -1.91
CA GLN A 288 9.04 30.46 -2.77
C GLN A 288 8.17 31.47 -2.00
N ARG A 289 7.71 31.08 -0.81
CA ARG A 289 6.92 31.97 0.08
C ARG A 289 7.75 33.18 0.55
N GLY A 290 9.03 32.97 0.85
CA GLY A 290 9.95 34.05 1.22
C GLY A 290 10.12 35.07 0.10
N ARG A 291 10.33 34.60 -1.13
CA ARG A 291 10.45 35.46 -2.33
C ARG A 291 9.18 36.28 -2.60
N GLY A 292 8.01 35.66 -2.57
CA GLY A 292 6.75 36.38 -2.81
C GLY A 292 6.39 37.38 -1.70
N ARG A 293 6.93 37.25 -0.47
CA ARG A 293 6.83 38.28 0.59
C ARG A 293 7.78 39.44 0.36
N ALA A 294 9.03 39.17 -0.06
CA ALA A 294 10.01 40.21 -0.35
C ALA A 294 9.56 41.11 -1.53
N GLU A 295 9.01 40.53 -2.60
CA GLU A 295 8.45 41.26 -3.74
C GLU A 295 7.29 42.18 -3.32
N ARG A 296 6.39 41.71 -2.46
CA ARG A 296 5.28 42.55 -1.93
C ARG A 296 5.74 43.63 -0.96
N ALA A 297 6.83 43.45 -0.25
CA ALA A 297 7.39 44.44 0.66
C ALA A 297 8.20 45.53 -0.09
N GLY A 298 8.79 45.18 -1.25
CA GLY A 298 9.52 46.12 -2.10
C GLY A 298 8.62 46.98 -3.01
N LEU A 299 7.31 46.69 -3.09
CA LEU A 299 6.31 47.44 -3.84
C LEU A 299 5.53 48.46 -2.98
N ARG A 300 5.92 48.66 -1.70
CA ARG A 300 5.41 49.71 -0.80
C ARG A 300 6.49 50.71 -0.53
#